data_eb2dfb90374ccf48d94aea5af57625af
#
_entry.id   eb2dfb90374ccf48d94aea5af57625af
#
_cell.length_a   1.000
_cell.length_b   1.000
_cell.length_c   1.000
_cell.angle_alpha   90.00
_cell.angle_beta   90.00
_cell.angle_gamma   90.00
#
_symmetry.space_group_name_H-M   'P 1'
#
loop_
_entity.id
_entity.type
_entity.pdbx_description
1 polymer ?
#
loop_
_entity_poly.entity_id
_entity_poly.type
_entity_poly.pdbx_seq_one_letter_code
_entity_poly.pdbx_strand_id
1 'polypeptide(L)'
;MNYPPMGLTHDDPGKFVLGTVPVEPDGSAHFRVPAGVTFFVQALDEQGIAVQTMRSATYVQPGQTMTCIGCHEPRNTAPPARPPLAVMRAASPIELGPAGSWPLHFDALVGPVLEQHCVRCHQPDADASQLVFTPERAYDILVDYGQPSLRTHVLDRYRQGRSAAGAGAAQTNPLAILLRQGHHGVQLDADAWSRLYTWMDTYGQRRGSFSEQQDEQLRQLRDELAAMLAAQTNASDGADECTMMPVTAYETRRRGE
;
A
#
# COMPACT_ATOMS: atom_id res chain seq x y z
N MET A 1 -19.47 0.35 -9.95
CA MET A 1 -18.45 -0.17 -10.88
C MET A 1 -17.57 0.99 -11.32
N ASN A 2 -16.27 0.92 -11.05
CA ASN A 2 -15.34 1.99 -11.41
C ASN A 2 -14.97 1.90 -12.89
N TYR A 3 -15.04 3.02 -13.61
CA TYR A 3 -14.58 3.07 -15.00
C TYR A 3 -13.78 4.36 -15.23
N PRO A 4 -12.54 4.29 -15.74
CA PRO A 4 -11.76 3.06 -15.97
C PRO A 4 -11.47 2.33 -14.64
N PRO A 5 -11.21 1.02 -14.68
CA PRO A 5 -10.89 0.27 -13.45
C PRO A 5 -9.59 0.79 -12.83
N MET A 6 -9.60 0.95 -11.50
CA MET A 6 -8.45 1.45 -10.74
C MET A 6 -7.39 0.37 -10.55
N GLY A 7 -7.80 -0.88 -10.56
CA GLY A 7 -6.94 -2.05 -10.33
C GLY A 7 -7.48 -3.29 -11.02
N LEU A 8 -7.15 -4.45 -10.46
CA LEU A 8 -7.48 -5.75 -11.05
C LEU A 8 -8.92 -6.20 -10.79
N THR A 9 -9.61 -5.57 -9.82
CA THR A 9 -11.03 -5.78 -9.58
C THR A 9 -11.82 -4.51 -9.91
N HIS A 10 -13.08 -4.66 -10.32
CA HIS A 10 -13.94 -3.52 -10.66
C HIS A 10 -14.34 -2.69 -9.44
N ASP A 11 -14.20 -3.24 -8.25
CA ASP A 11 -14.61 -2.62 -7.00
C ASP A 11 -13.42 -2.03 -6.22
N ASP A 12 -12.20 -2.10 -6.78
CA ASP A 12 -11.03 -1.52 -6.14
C ASP A 12 -11.17 0.00 -6.01
N PRO A 13 -11.10 0.55 -4.78
CA PRO A 13 -11.06 1.99 -4.57
C PRO A 13 -9.70 2.54 -4.99
N GLY A 14 -9.62 3.84 -5.23
CA GLY A 14 -8.34 4.54 -5.26
C GLY A 14 -7.63 4.38 -3.93
N LYS A 15 -6.33 4.10 -3.97
CA LYS A 15 -5.51 3.85 -2.78
C LYS A 15 -4.29 4.77 -2.76
N PHE A 16 -3.82 5.02 -1.57
CA PHE A 16 -2.51 5.60 -1.30
C PHE A 16 -1.91 5.01 -0.04
N VAL A 17 -0.60 4.99 0.06
CA VAL A 17 0.13 4.44 1.20
C VAL A 17 0.44 5.57 2.17
N LEU A 18 -0.15 5.54 3.36
CA LEU A 18 0.18 6.49 4.43
C LEU A 18 1.66 6.39 4.82
N GLY A 19 2.16 5.17 4.90
CA GLY A 19 3.54 4.88 5.27
C GLY A 19 3.66 3.68 6.20
N THR A 20 4.80 3.55 6.85
CA THR A 20 5.13 2.45 7.75
C THR A 20 5.45 2.94 9.15
N VAL A 21 5.24 2.08 10.14
CA VAL A 21 5.62 2.28 11.54
C VAL A 21 6.29 1.04 12.08
N PRO A 22 7.22 1.16 13.04
CA PRO A 22 7.84 0.01 13.66
C PRO A 22 6.84 -0.78 14.51
N VAL A 23 7.02 -2.09 14.57
CA VAL A 23 6.30 -3.02 15.43
C VAL A 23 7.21 -3.41 16.59
N GLU A 24 6.68 -3.38 17.82
CA GLU A 24 7.39 -3.80 19.00
C GLU A 24 7.58 -5.33 19.08
N PRO A 25 8.51 -5.83 19.91
CA PRO A 25 8.73 -7.27 20.04
C PRO A 25 7.49 -8.08 20.48
N ASP A 26 6.50 -7.44 21.10
CA ASP A 26 5.23 -8.06 21.46
C ASP A 26 4.17 -7.98 20.35
N GLY A 27 4.53 -7.48 19.16
CA GLY A 27 3.64 -7.30 18.03
C GLY A 27 2.78 -6.04 18.05
N SER A 28 2.95 -5.17 19.06
CA SER A 28 2.17 -3.95 19.15
C SER A 28 2.77 -2.79 18.36
N ALA A 29 1.90 -1.87 17.88
CA ALA A 29 2.28 -0.60 17.26
C ALA A 29 1.37 0.52 17.77
N HIS A 30 1.91 1.73 17.92
CA HIS A 30 1.18 2.91 18.33
C HIS A 30 1.57 4.08 17.43
N PHE A 31 0.61 4.66 16.74
CA PHE A 31 0.81 5.72 15.77
C PHE A 31 -0.46 6.56 15.59
N ARG A 32 -0.32 7.71 14.93
CA ARG A 32 -1.43 8.60 14.58
C ARG A 32 -1.75 8.52 13.10
N VAL A 33 -3.03 8.63 12.76
CA VAL A 33 -3.52 8.68 11.39
C VAL A 33 -4.42 9.90 11.21
N PRO A 34 -4.55 10.44 9.98
CA PRO A 34 -5.50 11.50 9.69
C PRO A 34 -6.92 11.08 10.02
N ALA A 35 -7.66 11.95 10.73
CA ALA A 35 -9.06 11.70 11.04
C ALA A 35 -9.93 11.72 9.78
N GLY A 36 -10.95 10.87 9.74
CA GLY A 36 -11.88 10.78 8.60
C GLY A 36 -11.32 10.07 7.37
N VAL A 37 -10.05 9.69 7.36
CA VAL A 37 -9.45 8.92 6.27
C VAL A 37 -9.66 7.44 6.53
N THR A 38 -10.27 6.75 5.57
CA THR A 38 -10.42 5.30 5.64
C THR A 38 -9.10 4.61 5.34
N PHE A 39 -8.66 3.72 6.22
CA PHE A 39 -7.42 2.97 6.07
C PHE A 39 -7.56 1.49 6.42
N PHE A 40 -6.62 0.71 5.96
CA PHE A 40 -6.36 -0.67 6.40
C PHE A 40 -4.88 -0.83 6.71
N VAL A 41 -4.53 -1.83 7.47
CA VAL A 41 -3.15 -2.08 7.89
C VAL A 41 -2.64 -3.39 7.29
N GLN A 42 -1.32 -3.43 7.09
CA GLN A 42 -0.58 -4.63 6.73
C GLN A 42 0.55 -4.83 7.74
N ALA A 43 0.75 -6.07 8.18
CA ALA A 43 1.96 -6.46 8.87
C ALA A 43 3.02 -6.82 7.82
N LEU A 44 4.18 -6.15 7.89
CA LEU A 44 5.29 -6.36 6.97
C LEU A 44 6.42 -7.12 7.68
N ASP A 45 7.17 -7.93 6.93
CA ASP A 45 8.42 -8.52 7.41
C ASP A 45 9.60 -7.54 7.27
N GLU A 46 10.79 -7.98 7.64
CA GLU A 46 12.02 -7.20 7.57
C GLU A 46 12.39 -6.77 6.14
N GLN A 47 11.88 -7.46 5.12
CA GLN A 47 12.07 -7.13 3.72
C GLN A 47 11.01 -6.16 3.19
N GLY A 48 10.00 -5.82 3.99
CA GLY A 48 8.87 -4.98 3.58
C GLY A 48 7.78 -5.73 2.83
N ILE A 49 7.76 -7.06 2.88
CA ILE A 49 6.75 -7.91 2.26
C ILE A 49 5.58 -8.10 3.23
N ALA A 50 4.35 -7.99 2.75
CA ALA A 50 3.17 -8.18 3.58
C ALA A 50 3.00 -9.65 4.00
N VAL A 51 3.14 -9.92 5.30
CA VAL A 51 2.86 -11.24 5.90
C VAL A 51 1.40 -11.40 6.23
N GLN A 52 0.68 -10.31 6.48
CA GLN A 52 -0.76 -10.30 6.73
C GLN A 52 -1.36 -8.97 6.30
N THR A 53 -2.56 -9.03 5.71
CA THR A 53 -3.29 -7.84 5.25
C THR A 53 -4.70 -7.82 5.84
N MET A 54 -5.09 -6.70 6.43
CA MET A 54 -6.46 -6.45 6.87
C MET A 54 -7.39 -6.40 5.66
N ARG A 55 -8.49 -7.16 5.69
CA ARG A 55 -9.46 -7.25 4.57
C ARG A 55 -10.62 -6.27 4.68
N SER A 56 -10.85 -5.74 5.85
CA SER A 56 -11.77 -4.64 6.09
C SER A 56 -11.01 -3.32 6.10
N ALA A 57 -11.76 -2.23 6.18
CA ALA A 57 -11.18 -0.91 6.39
C ALA A 57 -11.86 -0.24 7.60
N THR A 58 -11.17 0.72 8.19
CA THR A 58 -11.64 1.49 9.33
C THR A 58 -11.23 2.95 9.19
N TYR A 59 -11.70 3.81 10.09
CA TYR A 59 -11.29 5.21 10.20
C TYR A 59 -11.40 5.65 11.65
N VAL A 60 -10.82 6.78 12.00
CA VAL A 60 -10.94 7.41 13.31
C VAL A 60 -11.57 8.79 13.19
N GLN A 61 -12.32 9.20 14.21
CA GLN A 61 -12.82 10.55 14.35
C GLN A 61 -11.71 11.48 14.90
N PRO A 62 -11.85 12.80 14.73
CA PRO A 62 -10.94 13.74 15.39
C PRO A 62 -10.86 13.49 16.90
N GLY A 63 -9.64 13.40 17.42
CA GLY A 63 -9.38 13.11 18.85
C GLY A 63 -9.71 11.69 19.33
N GLN A 64 -10.18 10.81 18.44
CA GLN A 64 -10.51 9.44 18.81
C GLN A 64 -9.22 8.58 18.92
N THR A 65 -9.11 7.83 20.01
CA THR A 65 -8.18 6.70 20.13
C THR A 65 -8.92 5.41 19.81
N MET A 66 -8.37 4.62 18.91
CA MET A 66 -8.88 3.29 18.57
C MET A 66 -7.82 2.24 18.90
N THR A 67 -8.25 1.14 19.50
CA THR A 67 -7.39 -0.01 19.79
C THR A 67 -7.91 -1.22 19.05
N CYS A 68 -7.01 -1.90 18.38
CA CYS A 68 -7.27 -3.18 17.73
C CYS A 68 -6.45 -4.27 18.43
N ILE A 69 -7.04 -5.43 18.64
CA ILE A 69 -6.38 -6.58 19.25
C ILE A 69 -6.57 -7.77 18.33
N GLY A 70 -5.44 -8.33 17.90
CA GLY A 70 -5.41 -9.51 17.03
C GLY A 70 -5.77 -9.25 15.58
N CYS A 71 -5.36 -10.19 14.76
CA CYS A 71 -5.68 -10.28 13.33
C CYS A 71 -5.91 -11.76 13.01
N HIS A 72 -7.11 -12.26 13.10
CA HIS A 72 -7.47 -13.67 12.86
C HIS A 72 -7.24 -14.63 14.01
N GLU A 73 -7.14 -14.16 15.24
CA GLU A 73 -7.21 -15.03 16.40
C GLU A 73 -8.57 -15.73 16.46
N PRO A 74 -8.61 -16.96 16.98
CA PRO A 74 -9.87 -17.64 17.26
C PRO A 74 -10.75 -16.77 18.19
N ARG A 75 -12.03 -16.65 17.88
CA ARG A 75 -12.98 -15.80 18.63
C ARG A 75 -13.13 -16.18 20.10
N ASN A 76 -12.63 -17.34 20.50
CA ASN A 76 -12.65 -17.87 21.85
C ASN A 76 -11.33 -17.67 22.60
N THR A 77 -10.34 -17.00 22.02
CA THR A 77 -9.10 -16.62 22.70
C THR A 77 -9.20 -15.21 23.23
N ALA A 78 -8.75 -15.02 24.48
CA ALA A 78 -8.60 -13.71 25.07
C ALA A 78 -7.18 -13.16 24.78
N PRO A 79 -7.04 -11.86 24.51
CA PRO A 79 -5.73 -11.24 24.37
C PRO A 79 -4.98 -11.30 25.71
N PRO A 80 -3.63 -11.20 25.72
CA PRO A 80 -2.84 -11.12 26.93
C PRO A 80 -3.31 -9.96 27.82
N ALA A 81 -3.50 -10.21 29.11
CA ALA A 81 -3.90 -9.18 30.09
C ALA A 81 -2.71 -8.30 30.54
N ARG A 82 -1.96 -7.75 29.58
CA ARG A 82 -0.85 -6.83 29.83
C ARG A 82 -0.94 -5.63 28.88
N PRO A 83 -0.51 -4.43 29.31
CA PRO A 83 -0.42 -3.28 28.41
C PRO A 83 0.55 -3.58 27.25
N PRO A 84 0.20 -3.21 26.01
CA PRO A 84 1.10 -3.33 24.88
C PRO A 84 2.35 -2.46 25.07
N LEU A 85 3.51 -2.95 24.64
CA LEU A 85 4.77 -2.17 24.75
C LEU A 85 4.69 -0.85 24.02
N ALA A 86 4.03 -0.80 22.87
CA ALA A 86 3.95 0.41 22.05
C ALA A 86 3.22 1.57 22.75
N VAL A 87 2.27 1.32 23.65
CA VAL A 87 1.57 2.40 24.39
C VAL A 87 2.36 2.93 25.59
N MET A 88 3.46 2.27 25.94
CA MET A 88 4.36 2.72 27.02
C MET A 88 5.29 3.86 26.58
N ARG A 89 5.26 4.24 25.32
CA ARG A 89 6.04 5.34 24.74
C ARG A 89 5.17 6.23 23.85
N ALA A 90 5.72 7.35 23.42
CA ALA A 90 5.09 8.24 22.44
C ALA A 90 4.73 7.48 21.16
N ALA A 91 3.69 7.95 20.46
CA ALA A 91 3.31 7.42 19.16
C ALA A 91 4.48 7.49 18.17
N SER A 92 4.68 6.43 17.41
CA SER A 92 5.70 6.40 16.36
C SER A 92 5.34 7.37 15.24
N PRO A 93 6.32 8.10 14.67
CA PRO A 93 6.12 8.78 13.42
C PRO A 93 5.81 7.75 12.32
N ILE A 94 5.04 8.15 11.33
CA ILE A 94 4.83 7.36 10.12
C ILE A 94 5.91 7.74 9.12
N GLU A 95 6.72 6.77 8.72
CA GLU A 95 7.66 6.91 7.63
C GLU A 95 6.89 6.79 6.31
N LEU A 96 6.91 7.84 5.49
CA LEU A 96 6.13 7.90 4.25
C LEU A 96 6.54 6.79 3.28
N GLY A 97 5.56 6.24 2.58
CA GLY A 97 5.79 5.24 1.54
C GLY A 97 6.61 5.76 0.36
N PRO A 98 7.08 4.87 -0.53
CA PRO A 98 7.93 5.23 -1.66
C PRO A 98 7.25 6.22 -2.60
N ALA A 99 8.03 6.98 -3.35
CA ALA A 99 7.51 7.92 -4.35
C ALA A 99 6.64 7.18 -5.38
N GLY A 100 5.48 7.76 -5.72
CA GLY A 100 4.47 7.12 -6.58
C GLY A 100 3.46 6.24 -5.85
N SER A 101 3.55 6.12 -4.52
CA SER A 101 2.57 5.40 -3.70
C SER A 101 1.46 6.29 -3.14
N TRP A 102 1.53 7.62 -3.35
CA TRP A 102 0.51 8.56 -2.91
C TRP A 102 0.23 9.66 -3.95
N PRO A 103 -0.85 9.57 -4.72
CA PRO A 103 -1.70 8.39 -4.92
C PRO A 103 -0.90 7.23 -5.51
N LEU A 104 -1.38 6.01 -5.30
CA LEU A 104 -0.71 4.83 -5.79
C LEU A 104 -0.91 4.73 -7.31
N HIS A 105 0.16 4.97 -8.07
CA HIS A 105 0.13 4.97 -9.53
C HIS A 105 1.24 4.08 -10.07
N PHE A 106 0.88 3.07 -10.86
CA PHE A 106 1.85 2.10 -11.39
C PHE A 106 3.01 2.76 -12.12
N ASP A 107 2.73 3.69 -13.02
CA ASP A 107 3.78 4.33 -13.84
C ASP A 107 4.73 5.18 -12.99
N ALA A 108 4.25 5.79 -11.90
CA ALA A 108 5.08 6.57 -10.99
C ALA A 108 5.80 5.71 -9.93
N LEU A 109 5.23 4.57 -9.57
CA LEU A 109 5.77 3.68 -8.53
C LEU A 109 6.71 2.62 -9.13
N VAL A 110 6.28 1.93 -10.17
CA VAL A 110 7.00 0.81 -10.79
C VAL A 110 7.77 1.22 -12.03
N GLY A 111 7.26 2.21 -12.79
CA GLY A 111 7.91 2.70 -14.01
C GLY A 111 9.39 3.00 -13.85
N PRO A 112 9.84 3.78 -12.85
CA PRO A 112 11.26 4.06 -12.63
C PRO A 112 12.12 2.81 -12.38
N VAL A 113 11.56 1.79 -11.73
CA VAL A 113 12.25 0.50 -11.52
C VAL A 113 12.46 -0.21 -12.85
N LEU A 114 11.43 -0.20 -13.71
CA LEU A 114 11.54 -0.82 -15.04
C LEU A 114 12.55 -0.09 -15.92
N GLU A 115 12.49 1.23 -15.96
CA GLU A 115 13.43 2.05 -16.74
C GLU A 115 14.89 1.83 -16.33
N GLN A 116 15.14 1.80 -15.04
CA GLN A 116 16.50 1.67 -14.50
C GLN A 116 17.06 0.27 -14.64
N HIS A 117 16.23 -0.78 -14.44
CA HIS A 117 16.73 -2.13 -14.25
C HIS A 117 16.30 -3.13 -15.35
N CYS A 118 15.25 -2.84 -16.12
CA CYS A 118 14.64 -3.84 -17.00
C CYS A 118 14.63 -3.47 -18.49
N VAL A 119 14.29 -2.21 -18.82
CA VAL A 119 14.09 -1.75 -20.21
C VAL A 119 15.33 -1.95 -21.07
N ARG A 120 16.52 -1.84 -20.51
CA ARG A 120 17.78 -2.08 -21.27
C ARG A 120 17.78 -3.40 -22.04
N CYS A 121 17.17 -4.46 -21.50
CA CYS A 121 17.08 -5.77 -22.14
C CYS A 121 15.66 -6.05 -22.70
N HIS A 122 14.62 -5.45 -22.09
CA HIS A 122 13.21 -5.66 -22.44
C HIS A 122 12.65 -4.51 -23.30
N GLN A 123 13.33 -4.21 -24.40
CA GLN A 123 12.95 -3.19 -25.39
C GLN A 123 12.77 -3.84 -26.79
N PRO A 124 12.10 -3.15 -27.74
CA PRO A 124 12.03 -3.61 -29.10
C PRO A 124 13.44 -3.88 -29.67
N ASP A 125 13.58 -4.93 -30.45
CA ASP A 125 14.81 -5.32 -31.10
C ASP A 125 15.94 -5.83 -30.19
N ALA A 126 15.68 -6.02 -28.89
CA ALA A 126 16.60 -6.70 -28.00
C ALA A 126 16.37 -8.22 -27.95
N ASP A 127 17.37 -8.98 -27.48
CA ASP A 127 17.30 -10.45 -27.38
C ASP A 127 16.13 -10.95 -26.53
N ALA A 128 15.66 -10.15 -25.56
CA ALA A 128 14.51 -10.42 -24.70
C ALA A 128 13.19 -9.89 -25.26
N SER A 129 13.06 -9.73 -26.55
CA SER A 129 11.95 -9.06 -27.25
C SER A 129 10.55 -9.65 -27.03
N GLN A 130 10.41 -10.82 -26.42
CA GLN A 130 9.10 -11.40 -26.07
C GLN A 130 8.36 -10.61 -24.99
N LEU A 131 9.08 -9.93 -24.09
CA LEU A 131 8.52 -9.09 -23.03
C LEU A 131 9.07 -7.66 -23.17
N VAL A 132 8.40 -6.84 -23.95
CA VAL A 132 8.79 -5.43 -24.17
C VAL A 132 8.05 -4.54 -23.18
N PHE A 133 8.78 -3.89 -22.28
CA PHE A 133 8.21 -2.97 -21.29
C PHE A 133 8.12 -1.55 -21.84
N THR A 134 7.07 -1.26 -22.61
CA THR A 134 6.69 0.12 -22.88
C THR A 134 5.71 0.62 -21.83
N PRO A 135 5.56 1.96 -21.61
CA PRO A 135 4.59 2.50 -20.65
C PRO A 135 3.17 1.94 -20.81
N GLU A 136 2.74 1.71 -22.05
CA GLU A 136 1.39 1.23 -22.35
C GLU A 136 1.19 -0.24 -22.02
N ARG A 137 2.25 -1.07 -22.11
CA ARG A 137 2.18 -2.53 -22.02
C ARG A 137 2.72 -3.10 -20.69
N ALA A 138 3.61 -2.38 -20.03
CA ALA A 138 4.33 -2.89 -18.87
C ALA A 138 3.40 -3.37 -17.74
N TYR A 139 2.35 -2.61 -17.46
CA TYR A 139 1.36 -2.99 -16.44
C TYR A 139 0.72 -4.35 -16.77
N ASP A 140 0.17 -4.50 -17.97
CA ASP A 140 -0.54 -5.73 -18.36
C ASP A 140 0.41 -6.94 -18.40
N ILE A 141 1.64 -6.75 -18.89
CA ILE A 141 2.68 -7.79 -18.87
C ILE A 141 2.97 -8.24 -17.45
N LEU A 142 3.19 -7.29 -16.51
CA LEU A 142 3.61 -7.64 -15.15
C LEU A 142 2.47 -8.26 -14.33
N VAL A 143 1.23 -7.80 -14.50
CA VAL A 143 0.09 -8.40 -13.78
C VAL A 143 -0.24 -9.81 -14.26
N ASP A 144 0.09 -10.13 -15.51
CA ASP A 144 -0.17 -11.45 -16.11
C ASP A 144 1.07 -12.37 -16.15
N TYR A 145 2.22 -11.90 -15.63
CA TYR A 145 3.45 -12.69 -15.62
C TYR A 145 3.38 -13.87 -14.64
N GLY A 146 3.76 -15.05 -15.15
CA GLY A 146 3.94 -16.27 -14.38
C GLY A 146 2.64 -16.96 -13.94
N GLN A 147 2.76 -18.09 -13.21
CA GLN A 147 1.65 -18.88 -12.72
C GLN A 147 1.86 -19.28 -11.24
N PRO A 148 0.95 -18.92 -10.33
CA PRO A 148 -0.16 -18.00 -10.57
C PRO A 148 0.34 -16.57 -10.84
N SER A 149 -0.29 -15.87 -11.77
CA SER A 149 0.03 -14.46 -12.02
C SER A 149 -0.49 -13.58 -10.89
N LEU A 150 -0.03 -12.32 -10.83
CA LEU A 150 -0.54 -11.34 -9.85
C LEU A 150 -2.06 -11.18 -10.01
N ARG A 151 -2.57 -11.11 -11.23
CA ARG A 151 -4.00 -11.07 -11.53
C ARG A 151 -4.73 -12.27 -10.94
N THR A 152 -4.25 -13.47 -11.19
CA THR A 152 -4.85 -14.70 -10.64
C THR A 152 -4.85 -14.68 -9.12
N HIS A 153 -3.72 -14.32 -8.51
CA HIS A 153 -3.60 -14.21 -7.05
C HIS A 153 -4.63 -13.25 -6.46
N VAL A 154 -4.73 -12.03 -7.02
CA VAL A 154 -5.65 -10.99 -6.52
C VAL A 154 -7.10 -11.43 -6.66
N LEU A 155 -7.51 -11.95 -7.82
CA LEU A 155 -8.87 -12.41 -8.06
C LEU A 155 -9.26 -13.59 -7.15
N ASP A 156 -8.34 -14.51 -6.91
CA ASP A 156 -8.60 -15.64 -6.02
C ASP A 156 -8.74 -15.18 -4.55
N ARG A 157 -7.90 -14.25 -4.09
CA ARG A 157 -8.05 -13.65 -2.76
C ARG A 157 -9.36 -12.87 -2.63
N TYR A 158 -9.74 -12.13 -3.66
CA TYR A 158 -11.02 -11.43 -3.71
C TYR A 158 -12.19 -12.42 -3.56
N ARG A 159 -12.21 -13.50 -4.35
CA ARG A 159 -13.26 -14.53 -4.29
C ARG A 159 -13.31 -15.24 -2.95
N GLN A 160 -12.18 -15.52 -2.32
CA GLN A 160 -12.11 -16.17 -1.02
C GLN A 160 -12.57 -15.26 0.13
N GLY A 161 -12.56 -13.94 -0.05
CA GLY A 161 -12.99 -12.96 0.95
C GLY A 161 -12.13 -12.91 2.23
N ARG A 162 -10.95 -13.55 2.22
CA ARG A 162 -10.05 -13.62 3.38
C ARG A 162 -8.59 -13.47 2.98
N SER A 163 -7.78 -12.92 3.86
CA SER A 163 -6.32 -13.02 3.79
C SER A 163 -5.84 -14.29 4.52
N ALA A 164 -4.64 -14.73 4.18
CA ALA A 164 -3.96 -15.82 4.88
C ALA A 164 -2.54 -15.35 5.19
N ALA A 165 -2.08 -15.60 6.40
CA ALA A 165 -0.73 -15.24 6.81
C ALA A 165 0.33 -15.90 5.92
N GLY A 166 1.34 -15.16 5.52
CA GLY A 166 2.40 -15.63 4.63
C GLY A 166 2.00 -15.88 3.17
N ALA A 167 0.76 -15.49 2.78
CA ALA A 167 0.27 -15.63 1.42
C ALA A 167 0.07 -14.26 0.74
N GLY A 168 0.93 -13.30 1.05
CA GLY A 168 1.00 -11.99 0.38
C GLY A 168 1.35 -12.12 -1.09
N ALA A 169 0.95 -11.14 -1.89
CA ALA A 169 1.21 -11.18 -3.33
C ALA A 169 2.72 -11.14 -3.62
N ALA A 170 3.46 -10.23 -3.00
CA ALA A 170 4.91 -10.12 -3.17
C ALA A 170 5.66 -11.38 -2.71
N GLN A 171 5.12 -12.10 -1.70
CA GLN A 171 5.71 -13.33 -1.21
C GLN A 171 5.67 -14.46 -2.24
N THR A 172 4.56 -14.59 -2.95
CA THR A 172 4.26 -15.74 -3.82
C THR A 172 4.32 -15.43 -5.31
N ASN A 173 4.50 -14.17 -5.69
CA ASN A 173 4.51 -13.75 -7.09
C ASN A 173 5.75 -14.30 -7.85
N PRO A 174 5.57 -14.96 -9.01
CA PRO A 174 6.67 -15.51 -9.80
C PRO A 174 7.72 -14.48 -10.21
N LEU A 175 7.34 -13.22 -10.49
CA LEU A 175 8.31 -12.16 -10.80
C LEU A 175 9.19 -11.85 -9.58
N ALA A 176 8.61 -11.67 -8.41
CA ALA A 176 9.37 -11.39 -7.20
C ALA A 176 10.31 -12.55 -6.84
N ILE A 177 9.85 -13.80 -7.03
CA ILE A 177 10.67 -15.01 -6.82
C ILE A 177 11.83 -15.03 -7.82
N LEU A 178 11.56 -14.81 -9.11
CA LEU A 178 12.58 -14.76 -10.16
C LEU A 178 13.67 -13.73 -9.86
N LEU A 179 13.27 -12.51 -9.50
CA LEU A 179 14.21 -11.43 -9.22
C LEU A 179 15.04 -11.69 -7.96
N ARG A 180 14.46 -12.31 -6.92
CA ARG A 180 15.19 -12.72 -5.71
C ARG A 180 16.19 -13.85 -5.97
N GLN A 181 15.87 -14.77 -6.87
CA GLN A 181 16.76 -15.87 -7.28
C GLN A 181 17.88 -15.40 -8.22
N GLY A 182 17.75 -14.22 -8.80
CA GLY A 182 18.65 -13.63 -9.78
C GLY A 182 18.13 -13.75 -11.20
N HIS A 183 18.21 -12.66 -11.94
CA HIS A 183 17.77 -12.56 -13.32
C HIS A 183 18.79 -11.76 -14.13
N HIS A 184 19.59 -12.43 -14.96
CA HIS A 184 20.60 -11.83 -15.86
C HIS A 184 21.53 -10.78 -15.19
N GLY A 185 21.86 -10.97 -13.92
CA GLY A 185 22.73 -10.07 -13.17
C GLY A 185 22.06 -8.75 -12.72
N VAL A 186 20.74 -8.62 -12.86
CA VAL A 186 19.99 -7.48 -12.35
C VAL A 186 20.10 -7.46 -10.82
N GLN A 187 20.48 -6.30 -10.28
CA GLN A 187 20.53 -6.02 -8.84
C GLN A 187 19.56 -4.89 -8.55
N LEU A 188 18.56 -5.15 -7.74
CA LEU A 188 17.61 -4.14 -7.26
C LEU A 188 18.09 -3.60 -5.91
N ASP A 189 18.07 -2.29 -5.76
CA ASP A 189 18.30 -1.65 -4.48
C ASP A 189 17.06 -1.71 -3.56
N ALA A 190 17.18 -1.21 -2.35
CA ALA A 190 16.11 -1.26 -1.36
C ALA A 190 14.88 -0.45 -1.80
N ASP A 191 15.05 0.69 -2.49
CA ASP A 191 13.94 1.49 -3.01
C ASP A 191 13.18 0.75 -4.11
N ALA A 192 13.90 0.14 -5.05
CA ALA A 192 13.30 -0.66 -6.12
C ALA A 192 12.48 -1.84 -5.57
N TRP A 193 13.02 -2.56 -4.58
CA TRP A 193 12.29 -3.62 -3.90
C TRP A 193 11.05 -3.09 -3.17
N SER A 194 11.18 -2.01 -2.41
CA SER A 194 10.06 -1.39 -1.70
C SER A 194 8.93 -1.01 -2.65
N ARG A 195 9.24 -0.42 -3.82
CA ARG A 195 8.27 -0.06 -4.85
C ARG A 195 7.55 -1.27 -5.41
N LEU A 196 8.27 -2.32 -5.77
CA LEU A 196 7.69 -3.55 -6.32
C LEU A 196 6.80 -4.26 -5.28
N TYR A 197 7.27 -4.43 -4.06
CA TYR A 197 6.49 -5.07 -3.00
C TYR A 197 5.25 -4.26 -2.64
N THR A 198 5.38 -2.94 -2.49
CA THR A 198 4.24 -2.05 -2.26
C THR A 198 3.18 -2.22 -3.34
N TRP A 199 3.58 -2.23 -4.62
CA TRP A 199 2.64 -2.42 -5.72
C TRP A 199 1.95 -3.79 -5.70
N MET A 200 2.72 -4.87 -5.52
CA MET A 200 2.16 -6.23 -5.48
C MET A 200 1.21 -6.42 -4.31
N ASP A 201 1.60 -6.00 -3.10
CA ASP A 201 0.85 -6.21 -1.87
C ASP A 201 -0.32 -5.23 -1.70
N THR A 202 -0.39 -4.17 -2.50
CA THR A 202 -1.58 -3.34 -2.68
C THR A 202 -2.48 -3.80 -3.83
N TYR A 203 -2.32 -5.06 -4.22
CA TYR A 203 -3.15 -5.79 -5.19
C TYR A 203 -2.96 -5.36 -6.64
N GLY A 204 -1.76 -4.94 -7.04
CA GLY A 204 -1.44 -4.63 -8.42
C GLY A 204 -2.24 -3.45 -8.96
N GLN A 205 -2.48 -2.44 -8.16
CA GLN A 205 -3.27 -1.28 -8.56
C GLN A 205 -2.62 -0.53 -9.71
N ARG A 206 -3.40 -0.11 -10.68
CA ARG A 206 -2.94 0.68 -11.82
C ARG A 206 -2.94 2.17 -11.50
N ARG A 207 -4.04 2.67 -10.89
CA ARG A 207 -4.24 4.09 -10.55
C ARG A 207 -4.87 4.25 -9.18
N GLY A 208 -4.44 5.27 -8.44
CA GLY A 208 -5.00 5.63 -7.12
C GLY A 208 -6.03 6.74 -7.17
N SER A 209 -6.32 7.29 -8.36
CA SER A 209 -7.27 8.39 -8.58
C SER A 209 -8.05 8.23 -9.87
N PHE A 210 -9.14 8.99 -10.01
CA PHE A 210 -10.01 8.96 -11.20
C PHE A 210 -9.64 10.04 -12.22
N SER A 211 -8.85 11.05 -11.86
CA SER A 211 -8.49 12.16 -12.72
C SER A 211 -7.16 12.78 -12.31
N GLU A 212 -6.52 13.51 -13.23
CA GLU A 212 -5.32 14.29 -12.96
C GLU A 212 -5.54 15.36 -11.87
N GLN A 213 -6.73 15.97 -11.84
CA GLN A 213 -7.08 16.93 -10.79
C GLN A 213 -7.10 16.27 -9.41
N GLN A 214 -7.65 15.07 -9.31
CA GLN A 214 -7.65 14.32 -8.05
C GLN A 214 -6.25 13.85 -7.66
N ASP A 215 -5.42 13.48 -8.64
CA ASP A 215 -4.01 13.16 -8.42
C ASP A 215 -3.26 14.34 -7.78
N GLU A 216 -3.44 15.53 -8.32
CA GLU A 216 -2.81 16.74 -7.79
C GLU A 216 -3.30 17.06 -6.37
N GLN A 217 -4.61 16.97 -6.13
CA GLN A 217 -5.16 17.16 -4.80
C GLN A 217 -4.62 16.16 -3.77
N LEU A 218 -4.43 14.89 -4.17
CA LEU A 218 -3.85 13.88 -3.28
C LEU A 218 -2.36 14.11 -3.01
N ARG A 219 -1.60 14.63 -3.99
CA ARG A 219 -0.20 15.02 -3.77
C ARG A 219 -0.09 16.21 -2.81
N GLN A 220 -0.90 17.25 -3.00
CA GLN A 220 -0.98 18.40 -2.08
C GLN A 220 -1.33 17.95 -0.67
N LEU A 221 -2.31 17.06 -0.54
CA LEU A 221 -2.69 16.49 0.75
C LEU A 221 -1.53 15.73 1.40
N ARG A 222 -0.74 14.97 0.62
CA ARG A 222 0.45 14.30 1.14
C ARG A 222 1.42 15.30 1.75
N ASP A 223 1.68 16.41 1.05
CA ASP A 223 2.63 17.42 1.50
C ASP A 223 2.13 18.14 2.76
N GLU A 224 0.84 18.44 2.84
CA GLU A 224 0.21 19.01 4.04
C GLU A 224 0.28 18.06 5.25
N LEU A 225 0.07 16.78 5.04
CA LEU A 225 0.07 15.77 6.12
C LEU A 225 1.46 15.27 6.48
N ALA A 226 2.47 15.44 5.61
CA ALA A 226 3.80 14.88 5.82
C ALA A 226 4.43 15.30 7.17
N ALA A 227 4.31 16.56 7.54
CA ALA A 227 4.83 17.07 8.81
C ALA A 227 4.12 16.43 10.02
N MET A 228 2.79 16.26 9.93
CA MET A 228 2.00 15.62 10.99
C MET A 228 2.36 14.13 11.12
N LEU A 229 2.50 13.43 10.02
CA LEU A 229 2.80 12.00 10.00
C LEU A 229 4.21 11.72 10.53
N ALA A 230 5.17 12.60 10.22
CA ALA A 230 6.56 12.48 10.67
C ALA A 230 6.78 12.92 12.13
N ALA A 231 5.82 13.62 12.75
CA ALA A 231 5.98 14.13 14.10
C ALA A 231 5.91 13.01 15.14
N GLN A 232 6.93 12.96 16.01
CA GLN A 232 6.81 12.24 17.30
C GLN A 232 6.02 13.13 18.26
N THR A 233 4.87 12.65 18.69
CA THR A 233 4.04 13.41 19.62
C THR A 233 3.89 12.66 20.93
N ASN A 234 4.11 13.36 22.05
CA ASN A 234 3.79 12.83 23.36
C ASN A 234 2.28 12.70 23.51
N ALA A 235 1.83 11.74 24.31
CA ALA A 235 0.40 11.48 24.53
C ALA A 235 -0.37 12.70 25.10
N SER A 236 0.35 13.68 25.68
CA SER A 236 -0.17 14.91 26.25
C SER A 236 -0.42 16.03 25.23
N ASP A 237 0.13 15.94 24.00
CA ASP A 237 0.08 17.05 23.05
C ASP A 237 -1.16 17.01 22.14
N GLY A 238 -2.16 16.20 22.45
CA GLY A 238 -3.15 15.78 21.50
C GLY A 238 -4.59 16.22 21.67
N ALA A 239 -4.88 17.19 22.55
CA ALA A 239 -6.28 17.58 22.77
C ALA A 239 -6.79 18.66 21.82
N ASP A 240 -5.96 19.44 21.15
CA ASP A 240 -6.40 20.72 20.56
C ASP A 240 -6.19 20.93 19.04
N GLU A 241 -5.58 20.03 18.30
CA GLU A 241 -5.48 20.21 16.83
C GLU A 241 -6.26 19.16 16.05
N CYS A 242 -7.53 19.48 15.84
CA CYS A 242 -8.38 18.79 14.89
C CYS A 242 -8.11 19.34 13.47
N THR A 243 -7.11 18.81 12.80
CA THR A 243 -6.97 19.05 11.35
C THR A 243 -7.95 18.15 10.61
N MET A 244 -9.15 18.66 10.38
CA MET A 244 -10.13 17.99 9.52
C MET A 244 -9.63 18.08 8.06
N MET A 245 -9.64 16.94 7.38
CA MET A 245 -9.54 16.93 5.93
C MET A 245 -10.66 17.79 5.33
N PRO A 246 -10.37 18.70 4.40
CA PRO A 246 -11.44 19.41 3.73
C PRO A 246 -12.34 18.41 2.99
N VAL A 247 -13.62 18.40 3.34
CA VAL A 247 -14.67 17.49 2.81
C VAL A 247 -14.94 17.70 1.32
N THR A 248 -14.24 18.61 0.67
CA THR A 248 -14.45 19.03 -0.72
C THR A 248 -14.21 17.96 -1.79
N ALA A 249 -13.55 16.85 -1.47
CA ALA A 249 -13.32 15.79 -2.45
C ALA A 249 -14.53 14.87 -2.68
N TYR A 250 -15.54 14.87 -1.80
CA TYR A 250 -16.70 13.96 -1.87
C TYR A 250 -18.02 14.64 -2.25
N GLU A 251 -18.17 15.96 -2.11
CA GLU A 251 -19.45 16.65 -2.28
C GLU A 251 -19.77 17.14 -3.70
N THR A 252 -18.84 17.10 -4.64
CA THR A 252 -19.07 17.63 -6.00
C THR A 252 -19.91 16.74 -6.91
N ARG A 253 -20.40 15.58 -6.46
CA ARG A 253 -21.25 14.69 -7.28
C ARG A 253 -22.74 14.71 -6.99
N ARG A 254 -23.23 15.51 -6.07
CA ARG A 254 -24.68 15.60 -5.77
C ARG A 254 -25.40 16.85 -6.29
N ARG A 255 -24.75 17.72 -7.05
CA ARG A 255 -25.39 18.87 -7.69
C ARG A 255 -25.02 18.95 -9.16
N GLY A 256 -25.65 18.13 -9.94
CA GLY A 256 -25.58 18.16 -11.40
C GLY A 256 -26.72 17.31 -11.94
N GLU A 257 -27.95 17.80 -11.78
CA GLU A 257 -29.06 17.62 -12.72
C GLU A 257 -29.10 18.82 -13.63
#